data_b9589fad72156ea25d09ad7d8304d2f0
#
_entry.id   b9589fad72156ea25d09ad7d8304d2f0
#
_cell.length_a   1.000
_cell.length_b   1.000
_cell.length_c   1.000
_cell.angle_alpha   90.00
_cell.angle_beta   90.00
_cell.angle_gamma   90.00
#
_symmetry.space_group_name_H-M   'P 1'
#
loop_
_entity.id
_entity.type
_entity.pdbx_description
1 polymer ?
#
loop_
_entity_poly.entity_id
_entity_poly.type
_entity_poly.pdbx_seq_one_letter_code
_entity_poly.pdbx_strand_id
1 'polypeptide(L)'
;RGERLVLREGDVRGQSCELSELRECTVLVLDWSAQVTIDDCHDCQVLIGPVDGSLFARNSSKLRVTAACRQLRLRDCADCTLSLFAHSAAIEACDRIVFGAWNGAYAGLSAHFAAAKLEPGGRNRYDRVHDFNADDDAKAAAPRAPRWSLQPEGAWALWEVADAGAAV
;
A
#
# COMPACT_ATOMS: atom_id res chain seq x y z
N ARG A 1 -14.37 13.17 -3.94
CA ARG A 1 -14.84 12.60 -2.68
C ARG A 1 -15.91 11.56 -2.93
N GLY A 2 -15.82 10.39 -2.26
CA GLY A 2 -16.80 9.33 -2.35
C GLY A 2 -16.86 8.60 -3.70
N GLU A 3 -15.81 8.68 -4.49
CA GLU A 3 -15.78 8.13 -5.84
C GLU A 3 -15.07 6.77 -5.88
N ARG A 4 -15.43 5.97 -6.90
CA ARG A 4 -14.68 4.79 -7.29
C ARG A 4 -13.90 5.09 -8.55
N LEU A 5 -12.57 5.11 -8.44
CA LEU A 5 -11.64 5.34 -9.54
C LEU A 5 -10.99 4.01 -9.95
N VAL A 6 -10.97 3.72 -11.23
CA VAL A 6 -10.37 2.47 -11.76
C VAL A 6 -9.44 2.81 -12.91
N LEU A 7 -8.16 2.58 -12.70
CA LEU A 7 -7.14 2.57 -13.75
C LEU A 7 -6.94 1.11 -14.19
N ARG A 8 -7.19 0.83 -15.45
CA ARG A 8 -7.14 -0.53 -16.03
C ARG A 8 -5.78 -0.79 -16.67
N GLU A 9 -5.58 -2.04 -17.08
CA GLU A 9 -4.44 -2.40 -17.92
C GLU A 9 -4.31 -1.45 -19.13
N GLY A 10 -3.12 -0.88 -19.28
CA GLY A 10 -2.80 0.07 -20.32
C GLY A 10 -3.03 1.54 -19.97
N ASP A 11 -3.61 1.87 -18.81
CA ASP A 11 -3.78 3.26 -18.38
C ASP A 11 -2.50 3.83 -17.77
N VAL A 12 -1.73 3.01 -17.03
CA VAL A 12 -0.48 3.43 -16.37
C VAL A 12 0.76 3.01 -17.17
N ARG A 13 0.80 1.77 -17.66
CA ARG A 13 1.88 1.25 -18.52
C ARG A 13 3.28 1.46 -17.95
N GLY A 14 3.46 1.19 -16.67
CA GLY A 14 4.76 1.35 -16.02
C GLY A 14 5.22 2.79 -15.82
N GLN A 15 4.35 3.76 -15.94
CA GLN A 15 4.67 5.15 -15.58
C GLN A 15 4.44 5.39 -14.09
N SER A 16 4.85 6.54 -13.58
CA SER A 16 4.55 6.96 -12.23
C SER A 16 3.09 7.35 -12.11
N CYS A 17 2.46 6.96 -11.00
CA CYS A 17 1.07 7.28 -10.68
C CYS A 17 1.02 8.10 -9.38
N GLU A 18 0.21 9.14 -9.35
CA GLU A 18 -0.03 9.96 -8.17
C GLU A 18 -1.51 9.98 -7.81
N LEU A 19 -1.80 9.69 -6.55
CA LEU A 19 -3.11 9.77 -5.92
C LEU A 19 -3.04 10.88 -4.88
N SER A 20 -3.69 12.01 -5.11
CA SER A 20 -3.61 13.15 -4.21
C SER A 20 -4.98 13.75 -3.87
N GLU A 21 -5.08 14.29 -2.64
CA GLU A 21 -6.26 15.02 -2.14
C GLU A 21 -7.57 14.21 -2.19
N LEU A 22 -7.50 12.88 -2.02
CA LEU A 22 -8.66 12.00 -2.07
C LEU A 22 -9.32 11.86 -0.69
N ARG A 23 -10.64 11.78 -0.68
CA ARG A 23 -11.45 11.61 0.53
C ARG A 23 -12.55 10.57 0.30
N GLU A 24 -12.60 9.54 1.15
CA GLU A 24 -13.65 8.51 1.14
C GLU A 24 -13.75 7.77 -0.21
N CYS A 25 -12.64 7.65 -0.95
CA CYS A 25 -12.60 7.05 -2.28
C CYS A 25 -12.18 5.58 -2.25
N THR A 26 -12.65 4.83 -3.25
CA THR A 26 -12.08 3.52 -3.60
C THR A 26 -11.29 3.66 -4.88
N VAL A 27 -9.99 3.35 -4.84
CA VAL A 27 -9.10 3.45 -5.99
C VAL A 27 -8.53 2.09 -6.34
N LEU A 28 -8.67 1.70 -7.59
CA LEU A 28 -8.12 0.47 -8.14
C LEU A 28 -7.14 0.80 -9.26
N VAL A 29 -5.85 0.56 -9.04
CA VAL A 29 -4.80 0.66 -10.05
C VAL A 29 -4.48 -0.76 -10.51
N LEU A 30 -5.19 -1.22 -11.54
CA LEU A 30 -5.11 -2.58 -12.09
C LEU A 30 -4.10 -2.66 -13.23
N ASP A 31 -2.94 -2.10 -13.03
CA ASP A 31 -1.81 -2.05 -13.96
C ASP A 31 -0.51 -2.00 -13.17
N TRP A 32 0.62 -2.23 -13.82
CA TRP A 32 1.92 -2.05 -13.19
C TRP A 32 2.41 -0.60 -13.33
N SER A 33 3.24 -0.15 -12.39
CA SER A 33 3.76 1.20 -12.33
C SER A 33 5.26 1.23 -11.99
N ALA A 34 5.97 2.30 -12.39
CA ALA A 34 7.35 2.50 -11.95
C ALA A 34 7.39 2.97 -10.49
N GLN A 35 6.49 3.86 -10.12
CA GLN A 35 6.38 4.44 -8.78
C GLN A 35 4.95 4.88 -8.51
N VAL A 36 4.53 4.79 -7.25
CA VAL A 36 3.24 5.35 -6.82
C VAL A 36 3.47 6.29 -5.64
N THR A 37 2.79 7.43 -5.69
CA THR A 37 2.71 8.37 -4.56
C THR A 37 1.26 8.53 -4.13
N ILE A 38 1.01 8.43 -2.81
CA ILE A 38 -0.28 8.76 -2.17
C ILE A 38 -0.01 9.95 -1.27
N ASP A 39 -0.67 11.08 -1.51
CA ASP A 39 -0.46 12.32 -0.75
C ASP A 39 -1.79 12.96 -0.35
N ASP A 40 -1.91 13.35 0.90
CA ASP A 40 -3.11 13.99 1.45
C ASP A 40 -4.41 13.21 1.14
N CYS A 41 -4.39 11.88 1.38
CA CYS A 41 -5.55 11.00 1.16
C CYS A 41 -6.10 10.50 2.50
N HIS A 42 -7.43 10.53 2.65
CA HIS A 42 -8.08 10.16 3.91
C HIS A 42 -9.33 9.31 3.69
N ASP A 43 -9.52 8.31 4.57
CA ASP A 43 -10.64 7.35 4.54
C ASP A 43 -10.76 6.62 3.18
N CYS A 44 -9.63 6.30 2.53
CA CYS A 44 -9.60 5.68 1.22
C CYS A 44 -9.24 4.20 1.27
N GLN A 45 -9.81 3.44 0.32
CA GLN A 45 -9.42 2.06 0.04
C GLN A 45 -8.68 2.03 -1.29
N VAL A 46 -7.47 1.51 -1.31
CA VAL A 46 -6.59 1.58 -2.48
C VAL A 46 -5.98 0.20 -2.76
N LEU A 47 -6.26 -0.35 -3.94
CA LEU A 47 -5.57 -1.51 -4.48
C LEU A 47 -4.62 -1.02 -5.58
N ILE A 48 -3.34 -1.33 -5.44
CA ILE A 48 -2.29 -0.96 -6.38
C ILE A 48 -1.63 -2.22 -6.90
N GLY A 49 -1.64 -2.39 -8.20
CA GLY A 49 -0.89 -3.44 -8.89
C GLY A 49 0.62 -3.31 -8.66
N PRO A 50 1.41 -4.25 -9.16
CA PRO A 50 2.85 -4.29 -8.91
C PRO A 50 3.59 -3.02 -9.30
N VAL A 51 4.41 -2.51 -8.38
CA VAL A 51 5.24 -1.30 -8.55
C VAL A 51 6.70 -1.72 -8.66
N ASP A 52 7.37 -1.45 -9.78
CA ASP A 52 8.79 -1.78 -10.01
C ASP A 52 9.73 -1.05 -9.03
N GLY A 53 9.30 0.07 -8.47
CA GLY A 53 10.06 0.88 -7.54
C GLY A 53 9.40 1.05 -6.18
N SER A 54 9.17 2.31 -5.81
CA SER A 54 8.67 2.70 -4.49
C SER A 54 7.19 3.05 -4.51
N LEU A 55 6.51 2.63 -3.45
CA LEU A 55 5.24 3.19 -3.01
C LEU A 55 5.53 4.14 -1.85
N PHE A 56 5.22 5.41 -2.03
CA PHE A 56 5.37 6.43 -1.02
C PHE A 56 4.01 7.01 -0.64
N ALA A 57 3.62 6.92 0.65
CA ALA A 57 2.43 7.57 1.16
C ALA A 57 2.81 8.59 2.24
N ARG A 58 2.19 9.77 2.20
CA ARG A 58 2.44 10.84 3.15
C ARG A 58 1.19 11.66 3.45
N ASN A 59 1.21 12.35 4.58
CA ASN A 59 0.13 13.27 5.01
C ASN A 59 -1.26 12.63 4.96
N SER A 60 -1.36 11.34 5.25
CA SER A 60 -2.57 10.56 4.97
C SER A 60 -3.06 9.80 6.20
N SER A 61 -4.36 9.52 6.25
CA SER A 61 -4.92 8.77 7.39
C SER A 61 -6.07 7.85 7.00
N LYS A 62 -6.29 6.81 7.81
CA LYS A 62 -7.37 5.83 7.65
C LYS A 62 -7.36 5.20 6.25
N LEU A 63 -6.17 4.93 5.73
CA LEU A 63 -6.02 4.23 4.47
C LEU A 63 -6.11 2.72 4.68
N ARG A 64 -6.75 2.04 3.74
CA ARG A 64 -6.63 0.61 3.53
C ARG A 64 -5.94 0.38 2.19
N VAL A 65 -4.68 -0.03 2.23
CA VAL A 65 -3.86 -0.18 1.02
C VAL A 65 -3.50 -1.65 0.82
N THR A 66 -3.75 -2.16 -0.37
CA THR A 66 -3.18 -3.42 -0.85
C THR A 66 -2.20 -3.11 -1.97
N ALA A 67 -0.92 -3.45 -1.82
CA ALA A 67 0.11 -3.10 -2.78
C ALA A 67 1.27 -4.10 -2.82
N ALA A 68 1.85 -4.27 -4.02
CA ALA A 68 3.11 -4.98 -4.20
C ALA A 68 4.18 -4.00 -4.72
N CYS A 69 5.33 -3.90 -4.03
CA CYS A 69 6.38 -2.94 -4.39
C CYS A 69 7.76 -3.41 -3.93
N ARG A 70 8.83 -2.80 -4.43
CA ARG A 70 10.18 -3.04 -3.87
C ARG A 70 10.33 -2.36 -2.53
N GLN A 71 9.91 -1.11 -2.42
CA GLN A 71 10.07 -0.33 -1.21
C GLN A 71 8.78 0.42 -0.87
N LEU A 72 8.30 0.21 0.36
CA LEU A 72 7.27 1.06 0.95
C LEU A 72 7.91 2.12 1.84
N ARG A 73 7.43 3.36 1.73
CA ARG A 73 7.73 4.43 2.70
C ARG A 73 6.45 5.14 3.10
N LEU A 74 6.25 5.26 4.42
CA LEU A 74 5.17 6.07 4.98
C LEU A 74 5.77 7.23 5.76
N ARG A 75 5.19 8.41 5.62
CA ARG A 75 5.55 9.59 6.39
C ARG A 75 4.31 10.39 6.79
N ASP A 76 4.27 10.84 8.03
CA ASP A 76 3.14 11.63 8.54
C ASP A 76 1.77 10.95 8.27
N CYS A 77 1.70 9.63 8.52
CA CYS A 77 0.49 8.82 8.31
C CYS A 77 -0.05 8.26 9.63
N ALA A 78 -1.38 8.12 9.72
CA ALA A 78 -2.02 7.56 10.91
C ALA A 78 -3.22 6.67 10.57
N ASP A 79 -3.47 5.67 11.46
CA ASP A 79 -4.63 4.77 11.36
C ASP A 79 -4.71 4.01 10.02
N CYS A 80 -3.58 3.60 9.46
CA CYS A 80 -3.53 2.94 8.16
C CYS A 80 -3.33 1.43 8.29
N THR A 81 -4.00 0.66 7.44
CA THR A 81 -3.81 -0.78 7.30
C THR A 81 -3.25 -1.09 5.92
N LEU A 82 -2.14 -1.81 5.86
CA LEU A 82 -1.45 -2.12 4.60
C LEU A 82 -1.29 -3.63 4.45
N SER A 83 -1.81 -4.19 3.37
CA SER A 83 -1.59 -5.57 2.94
C SER A 83 -0.54 -5.58 1.84
N LEU A 84 0.65 -6.09 2.13
CA LEU A 84 1.84 -5.86 1.30
C LEU A 84 2.51 -7.12 0.79
N PHE A 85 3.03 -7.02 -0.43
CA PHE A 85 4.22 -7.70 -0.87
C PHE A 85 5.32 -6.64 -1.02
N ALA A 86 6.35 -6.67 -0.18
CA ALA A 86 7.42 -5.67 -0.22
C ALA A 86 8.78 -6.26 0.11
N HIS A 87 9.85 -5.74 -0.51
CA HIS A 87 11.22 -6.10 -0.17
C HIS A 87 11.73 -5.30 1.03
N SER A 88 11.19 -4.10 1.25
CA SER A 88 11.46 -3.29 2.44
C SER A 88 10.28 -2.38 2.75
N ALA A 89 10.11 -2.07 4.04
CA ALA A 89 9.12 -1.13 4.52
C ALA A 89 9.75 -0.21 5.58
N ALA A 90 9.45 1.08 5.51
CA ALA A 90 9.90 2.05 6.48
C ALA A 90 8.80 3.08 6.80
N ILE A 91 8.78 3.52 8.05
CA ILE A 91 7.84 4.54 8.54
C ILE A 91 8.60 5.67 9.23
N GLU A 92 8.08 6.89 9.11
CA GLU A 92 8.58 8.10 9.76
C GLU A 92 7.40 8.97 10.19
N ALA A 93 7.39 9.42 11.43
CA ALA A 93 6.33 10.25 12.01
C ALA A 93 4.91 9.66 11.81
N CYS A 94 4.81 8.34 11.89
CA CYS A 94 3.55 7.61 11.73
C CYS A 94 2.99 7.15 13.07
N ASP A 95 1.69 6.78 13.10
CA ASP A 95 1.03 6.28 14.29
C ASP A 95 -0.09 5.29 13.95
N ARG A 96 -0.23 4.21 14.73
CA ARG A 96 -1.25 3.16 14.54
C ARG A 96 -1.29 2.60 13.12
N ILE A 97 -0.14 2.16 12.62
CA ILE A 97 -0.02 1.50 11.33
C ILE A 97 -0.10 -0.02 11.52
N VAL A 98 -0.92 -0.69 10.72
CA VAL A 98 -1.07 -2.15 10.75
C VAL A 98 -0.60 -2.74 9.44
N PHE A 99 0.32 -3.72 9.51
CA PHE A 99 0.86 -4.40 8.35
C PHE A 99 0.37 -5.84 8.27
N GLY A 100 0.03 -6.29 7.08
CA GLY A 100 -0.34 -7.66 6.75
C GLY A 100 0.26 -8.11 5.43
N ALA A 101 0.16 -9.40 5.12
CA ALA A 101 0.60 -9.93 3.84
C ALA A 101 -0.33 -9.49 2.70
N TRP A 102 0.19 -9.47 1.48
CA TRP A 102 -0.55 -9.22 0.25
C TRP A 102 -1.83 -10.07 0.17
N ASN A 103 -2.93 -9.45 -0.17
CA ASN A 103 -4.24 -10.08 -0.27
C ASN A 103 -5.04 -9.68 -1.52
N GLY A 104 -4.41 -9.08 -2.53
CA GLY A 104 -5.08 -8.63 -3.74
C GLY A 104 -5.12 -9.69 -4.84
N ALA A 105 -6.21 -9.71 -5.60
CA ALA A 105 -6.34 -10.53 -6.80
C ALA A 105 -7.16 -9.79 -7.86
N TYR A 106 -6.71 -9.81 -9.11
CA TYR A 106 -7.43 -9.28 -10.28
C TYR A 106 -6.89 -9.91 -11.57
N ALA A 107 -7.66 -9.80 -12.66
CA ALA A 107 -7.25 -10.32 -13.96
C ALA A 107 -5.98 -9.60 -14.46
N GLY A 108 -4.98 -10.34 -14.97
CA GLY A 108 -3.71 -9.79 -15.45
C GLY A 108 -2.62 -9.60 -14.39
N LEU A 109 -2.90 -9.78 -13.10
CA LEU A 109 -1.97 -9.58 -12.00
C LEU A 109 -0.61 -10.27 -12.21
N SER A 110 -0.61 -11.52 -12.68
CA SER A 110 0.64 -12.27 -12.91
C SER A 110 1.53 -11.63 -13.98
N ALA A 111 0.94 -11.12 -15.06
CA ALA A 111 1.67 -10.39 -16.09
C ALA A 111 2.24 -9.06 -15.54
N HIS A 112 1.49 -8.37 -14.70
CA HIS A 112 1.94 -7.14 -14.06
C HIS A 112 3.08 -7.37 -13.06
N PHE A 113 3.08 -8.48 -12.31
CA PHE A 113 4.24 -8.87 -11.49
C PHE A 113 5.49 -9.07 -12.35
N ALA A 114 5.37 -9.76 -13.47
CA ALA A 114 6.48 -9.97 -14.41
C ALA A 114 6.98 -8.64 -15.01
N ALA A 115 6.07 -7.76 -15.43
CA ALA A 115 6.40 -6.43 -15.98
C ALA A 115 7.12 -5.54 -14.95
N ALA A 116 6.69 -5.56 -13.69
CA ALA A 116 7.33 -4.86 -12.58
C ALA A 116 8.60 -5.57 -12.06
N LYS A 117 8.98 -6.71 -12.65
CA LYS A 117 10.14 -7.52 -12.22
C LYS A 117 10.11 -7.84 -10.72
N LEU A 118 8.93 -8.10 -10.19
CA LEU A 118 8.69 -8.61 -8.85
C LEU A 118 8.37 -10.10 -8.94
N GLU A 119 8.99 -10.90 -8.09
CA GLU A 119 8.74 -12.34 -8.04
C GLU A 119 7.71 -12.65 -6.94
N PRO A 120 6.48 -13.07 -7.28
CA PRO A 120 5.43 -13.34 -6.28
C PRO A 120 5.82 -14.43 -5.26
N GLY A 121 6.67 -15.39 -5.67
CA GLY A 121 7.25 -16.42 -4.80
C GLY A 121 8.48 -15.95 -4.01
N GLY A 122 8.93 -14.72 -4.21
CA GLY A 122 10.07 -14.14 -3.52
C GLY A 122 9.76 -13.84 -2.04
N ARG A 123 10.80 -13.47 -1.31
CA ARG A 123 10.68 -13.16 0.12
C ARG A 123 9.89 -11.87 0.33
N ASN A 124 8.67 -12.00 0.85
CA ASN A 124 7.90 -10.87 1.34
C ASN A 124 8.39 -10.44 2.74
N ARG A 125 8.67 -9.16 2.93
CA ARG A 125 9.18 -8.59 4.19
C ARG A 125 8.20 -7.56 4.80
N TYR A 126 6.92 -7.74 4.59
CA TYR A 126 5.89 -6.87 5.18
C TYR A 126 5.95 -6.83 6.72
N ASP A 127 6.54 -7.86 7.33
CA ASP A 127 6.70 -8.05 8.78
C ASP A 127 8.00 -7.43 9.35
N ARG A 128 8.81 -6.76 8.51
CA ARG A 128 10.08 -6.16 8.90
C ARG A 128 10.09 -4.68 8.56
N VAL A 129 9.49 -3.92 9.43
CA VAL A 129 9.32 -2.48 9.26
C VAL A 129 10.42 -1.74 10.00
N HIS A 130 11.12 -0.84 9.30
CA HIS A 130 12.04 0.10 9.90
C HIS A 130 11.28 1.36 10.36
N ASP A 131 11.31 1.64 11.66
CA ASP A 131 10.73 2.84 12.24
C ASP A 131 11.84 3.84 12.55
N PHE A 132 11.88 4.95 11.82
CA PHE A 132 12.89 6.00 12.01
C PHE A 132 12.76 6.72 13.35
N ASN A 133 11.64 6.61 14.06
CA ASN A 133 11.42 7.23 15.37
C ASN A 133 11.65 6.26 16.53
N ALA A 134 11.97 5.00 16.30
CA ALA A 134 12.08 4.00 17.35
C ALA A 134 13.12 4.38 18.44
N ASP A 135 14.25 4.96 18.05
CA ASP A 135 15.30 5.38 18.98
C ASP A 135 14.88 6.59 19.85
N ASP A 136 14.11 7.51 19.30
CA ASP A 136 13.60 8.66 20.03
C ASP A 136 12.50 8.25 21.00
N ASP A 137 11.62 7.36 20.59
CA ASP A 137 10.58 6.79 21.44
C ASP A 137 11.16 5.98 22.61
N ALA A 138 12.26 5.26 22.38
CA ALA A 138 12.96 4.50 23.43
C ALA A 138 13.64 5.41 24.48
N LYS A 139 14.00 6.64 24.11
CA LYS A 139 14.62 7.64 25.01
C LYS A 139 13.59 8.56 25.69
N ALA A 140 12.30 8.44 25.32
CA ALA A 140 11.25 9.28 25.91
C ALA A 140 11.07 8.99 27.40
N ALA A 141 10.70 10.01 28.14
CA ALA A 141 10.48 9.92 29.60
C ALA A 141 9.30 9.00 29.99
N ALA A 142 8.39 8.72 29.06
CA ALA A 142 7.29 7.78 29.23
C ALA A 142 7.26 6.79 28.05
N PRO A 143 7.04 5.49 28.32
CA PRO A 143 6.91 4.48 27.29
C PRO A 143 5.77 4.85 26.33
N ARG A 144 6.04 4.83 25.02
CA ARG A 144 5.04 5.01 23.99
C ARG A 144 4.62 3.66 23.44
N ALA A 145 3.34 3.51 23.09
CA ALA A 145 2.87 2.34 22.36
C ALA A 145 3.59 2.25 21.00
N PRO A 146 3.88 1.04 20.51
CA PRO A 146 4.48 0.86 19.19
C PRO A 146 3.68 1.59 18.11
N ARG A 147 4.37 2.28 17.21
CA ARG A 147 3.77 3.03 16.10
C ARG A 147 3.14 2.14 15.05
N TRP A 148 3.52 0.87 15.04
CA TRP A 148 3.01 -0.12 14.12
C TRP A 148 2.84 -1.49 14.78
N SER A 149 2.03 -2.33 14.14
CA SER A 149 1.79 -3.72 14.54
C SER A 149 1.54 -4.59 13.31
N LEU A 150 1.57 -5.90 13.52
CA LEU A 150 1.15 -6.87 12.51
C LEU A 150 -0.33 -7.19 12.68
N GLN A 151 -1.00 -7.40 11.55
CA GLN A 151 -2.36 -7.91 11.52
C GLN A 151 -2.37 -9.34 12.06
N PRO A 152 -3.34 -9.72 12.91
CA PRO A 152 -3.47 -11.09 13.39
C PRO A 152 -3.56 -12.11 12.24
N GLU A 153 -2.97 -13.29 12.46
CA GLU A 153 -3.04 -14.39 11.50
C GLU A 153 -4.49 -14.75 11.18
N GLY A 154 -4.84 -14.92 9.90
CA GLY A 154 -6.20 -15.20 9.45
C GLY A 154 -7.13 -13.99 9.31
N ALA A 155 -6.69 -12.80 9.67
CA ALA A 155 -7.49 -11.57 9.51
C ALA A 155 -7.44 -10.98 8.09
N TRP A 156 -6.75 -11.63 7.15
CA TRP A 156 -6.56 -11.13 5.78
C TRP A 156 -7.63 -11.66 4.84
N ALA A 157 -8.71 -10.93 4.68
CA ALA A 157 -9.67 -11.23 3.64
C ALA A 157 -9.07 -10.94 2.26
N LEU A 158 -9.22 -11.90 1.33
CA LEU A 158 -8.84 -11.68 -0.06
C LEU A 158 -9.62 -10.49 -0.62
N TRP A 159 -8.91 -9.54 -1.22
CA TRP A 159 -9.53 -8.47 -2.01
C TRP A 159 -9.49 -8.86 -3.47
N GLU A 160 -10.52 -9.55 -3.92
CA GLU A 160 -10.70 -9.94 -5.29
C GLU A 160 -11.48 -8.85 -6.05
N VAL A 161 -10.88 -8.35 -7.12
CA VAL A 161 -11.58 -7.48 -8.06
C VAL A 161 -12.10 -8.36 -9.17
N ALA A 162 -13.40 -8.67 -9.13
CA ALA A 162 -14.09 -9.31 -10.22
C ALA A 162 -14.01 -8.42 -11.47
N ASP A 163 -13.97 -9.03 -12.65
CA ASP A 163 -13.74 -8.38 -13.94
C ASP A 163 -14.22 -6.94 -14.02
N ALA A 164 -13.28 -6.02 -14.09
CA ALA A 164 -13.56 -4.62 -14.35
C ALA A 164 -14.01 -4.38 -15.82
N GLY A 165 -14.41 -5.42 -16.51
CA GLY A 165 -14.70 -5.46 -17.94
C GLY A 165 -16.16 -5.29 -18.35
N ALA A 166 -17.11 -5.19 -17.43
CA ALA A 166 -18.49 -4.90 -17.75
C ALA A 166 -18.81 -3.43 -17.41
N ALA A 167 -18.44 -2.50 -18.29
CA ALA A 167 -19.18 -1.24 -18.38
C ALA A 167 -20.51 -1.56 -19.11
N VAL A 168 -21.62 -1.38 -18.43
CA VAL A 168 -22.92 -1.20 -19.03
C VAL A 168 -23.04 0.21 -19.56
#